data_37e28ba0bc32949abd0e2d81edd8f7e2
#
_entry.id   37e28ba0bc32949abd0e2d81edd8f7e2
#
_cell.length_a   1.000
_cell.length_b   1.000
_cell.length_c   1.000
_cell.angle_alpha   90.00
_cell.angle_beta   90.00
_cell.angle_gamma   90.00
#
_symmetry.space_group_name_H-M   'P 1'
#
loop_
_entity.id
_entity.type
_entity.pdbx_description
1 polymer ?
#
loop_
_entity_poly.entity_id
_entity_poly.type
_entity_poly.pdbx_seq_one_letter_code
_entity_poly.pdbx_strand_id
1 'polypeptide(L)'
;MWRSSAFQFMDVSFRTRKLEKLANSQREQQKQLGTNASKKFKRRLDDLRAARDLAEMAMLPGRLHPLLGDRSGEFSLDLEHPNRLLLVPAHDPIPLREDGGIDWSAVTAIEITEITDTHE
;
A
#
# COMPACT_ATOMS: atom_id res chain seq x y z
N MET A 1 17.73 18.35 16.67
CA MET A 1 18.08 16.97 16.52
C MET A 1 17.52 16.41 15.23
N TRP A 2 18.25 15.61 14.66
CA TRP A 2 17.87 14.99 13.42
C TRP A 2 17.93 13.49 13.58
N ARG A 3 17.34 12.75 12.70
CA ARG A 3 17.47 11.32 12.72
C ARG A 3 18.01 10.81 11.41
N SER A 4 18.64 9.67 11.50
CA SER A 4 19.25 9.03 10.36
C SER A 4 18.21 8.63 9.33
N SER A 5 18.55 8.77 8.06
CA SER A 5 17.71 8.28 6.98
C SER A 5 17.51 6.77 7.06
N ALA A 6 18.41 6.06 7.77
CA ALA A 6 18.26 4.62 7.96
C ALA A 6 17.02 4.25 8.75
N PHE A 7 16.43 5.21 9.49
CA PHE A 7 15.22 4.96 10.28
C PHE A 7 13.97 5.56 9.66
N GLN A 8 14.06 6.00 8.41
CA GLN A 8 12.88 6.49 7.73
C GLN A 8 12.00 5.33 7.31
N PHE A 9 10.71 5.52 7.46
CA PHE A 9 9.70 4.57 7.04
C PHE A 9 8.88 5.19 5.94
N MET A 10 8.21 4.32 5.17
CA MET A 10 7.40 4.80 4.06
C MET A 10 6.22 5.60 4.58
N ASP A 11 5.93 6.73 3.94
CA ASP A 11 4.75 7.53 4.25
C ASP A 11 3.53 6.88 3.61
N VAL A 12 2.47 6.69 4.40
CA VAL A 12 1.23 6.07 3.94
C VAL A 12 0.10 7.07 4.10
N SER A 13 -0.54 7.41 3.00
CA SER A 13 -1.69 8.30 3.00
C SER A 13 -2.89 7.59 2.37
N PHE A 14 -4.04 8.24 2.40
CA PHE A 14 -5.30 7.63 1.98
C PHE A 14 -6.04 8.58 1.06
N ARG A 15 -6.57 8.05 -0.03
CA ARG A 15 -7.26 8.88 -1.03
C ARG A 15 -8.53 9.51 -0.47
N THR A 16 -9.23 8.79 0.42
CA THR A 16 -10.49 9.29 0.97
C THR A 16 -10.44 9.27 2.49
N ARG A 17 -11.26 10.12 3.10
CA ARG A 17 -11.43 10.14 4.54
C ARG A 17 -11.98 8.82 5.06
N LYS A 18 -12.83 8.18 4.26
CA LYS A 18 -13.41 6.89 4.63
C LYS A 18 -12.34 5.82 4.79
N LEU A 19 -11.39 5.76 3.85
CA LEU A 19 -10.27 4.83 3.94
C LEU A 19 -9.37 5.13 5.13
N GLU A 20 -9.09 6.41 5.37
CA GLU A 20 -8.28 6.81 6.51
C GLU A 20 -8.94 6.39 7.82
N LYS A 21 -10.24 6.62 7.93
CA LYS A 21 -11.01 6.26 9.10
C LYS A 21 -10.98 4.76 9.34
N LEU A 22 -11.16 3.99 8.26
CA LEU A 22 -11.08 2.53 8.33
C LEU A 22 -9.72 2.09 8.84
N ALA A 23 -8.65 2.70 8.32
CA ALA A 23 -7.29 2.32 8.70
C ALA A 23 -6.98 2.65 10.16
N ASN A 24 -7.62 3.65 10.73
CA ASN A 24 -7.33 4.13 12.07
C ASN A 24 -8.27 3.59 13.14
N SER A 25 -9.21 2.72 12.79
CA SER A 25 -10.19 2.21 13.74
C SER A 25 -10.34 0.70 13.59
N GLN A 26 -9.88 -0.04 14.60
CA GLN A 26 -10.05 -1.48 14.62
C GLN A 26 -11.52 -1.86 14.62
N ARG A 27 -12.34 -1.08 15.27
CA ARG A 27 -13.79 -1.29 15.31
C ARG A 27 -14.39 -1.20 13.93
N GLU A 28 -13.99 -0.17 13.15
CA GLU A 28 -14.47 0.00 11.79
C GLU A 28 -14.00 -1.14 10.89
N GLN A 29 -12.76 -1.58 11.08
CA GLN A 29 -12.23 -2.72 10.32
C GLN A 29 -13.07 -3.97 10.55
N GLN A 30 -13.36 -4.28 11.80
CA GLN A 30 -14.19 -5.44 12.14
C GLN A 30 -15.59 -5.31 11.56
N LYS A 31 -16.18 -4.14 11.71
CA LYS A 31 -17.55 -3.89 11.24
C LYS A 31 -17.68 -4.02 9.73
N GLN A 32 -16.72 -3.47 9.00
CA GLN A 32 -16.83 -3.40 7.54
C GLN A 32 -16.22 -4.59 6.82
N LEU A 33 -15.19 -5.20 7.39
CA LEU A 33 -14.44 -6.25 6.72
C LEU A 33 -14.65 -7.64 7.32
N GLY A 34 -15.10 -7.71 8.58
CA GLY A 34 -15.19 -8.97 9.30
C GLY A 34 -13.84 -9.37 9.89
N THR A 35 -13.83 -10.47 10.64
CA THR A 35 -12.67 -10.84 11.46
C THR A 35 -11.43 -11.16 10.64
N ASN A 36 -11.55 -12.04 9.65
CA ASN A 36 -10.37 -12.49 8.90
C ASN A 36 -9.80 -11.38 8.02
N ALA A 37 -10.68 -10.69 7.31
CA ALA A 37 -10.25 -9.62 6.42
C ALA A 37 -9.66 -8.44 7.19
N SER A 38 -10.19 -8.14 8.38
CA SER A 38 -9.66 -7.05 9.17
C SER A 38 -8.26 -7.36 9.71
N LYS A 39 -8.00 -8.62 10.05
CA LYS A 39 -6.65 -9.02 10.47
C LYS A 39 -5.63 -8.85 9.35
N LYS A 40 -5.99 -9.27 8.14
CA LYS A 40 -5.10 -9.12 6.98
C LYS A 40 -4.88 -7.66 6.65
N PHE A 41 -5.95 -6.87 6.67
CA PHE A 41 -5.86 -5.44 6.40
C PHE A 41 -4.88 -4.76 7.38
N LYS A 42 -5.05 -5.05 8.67
CA LYS A 42 -4.16 -4.48 9.68
C LYS A 42 -2.72 -4.91 9.45
N ARG A 43 -2.49 -6.18 9.10
CA ARG A 43 -1.14 -6.69 8.83
C ARG A 43 -0.51 -5.95 7.64
N ARG A 44 -1.27 -5.77 6.56
CA ARG A 44 -0.75 -5.08 5.37
C ARG A 44 -0.42 -3.63 5.69
N LEU A 45 -1.26 -2.96 6.48
CA LEU A 45 -0.99 -1.57 6.90
C LEU A 45 0.25 -1.48 7.75
N ASP A 46 0.39 -2.37 8.72
CA ASP A 46 1.57 -2.38 9.59
C ASP A 46 2.84 -2.59 8.78
N ASP A 47 2.81 -3.53 7.83
CA ASP A 47 3.95 -3.80 6.95
C ASP A 47 4.28 -2.59 6.08
N LEU A 48 3.26 -1.95 5.49
CA LEU A 48 3.47 -0.76 4.67
C LEU A 48 4.11 0.36 5.46
N ARG A 49 3.67 0.57 6.71
CA ARG A 49 4.21 1.62 7.55
C ARG A 49 5.61 1.32 8.05
N ALA A 50 5.96 0.03 8.15
CA ALA A 50 7.28 -0.38 8.63
C ALA A 50 8.32 -0.49 7.51
N ALA A 51 7.90 -0.67 6.29
CA ALA A 51 8.80 -0.79 5.14
C ALA A 51 9.44 0.58 4.82
N ARG A 52 10.68 0.57 4.34
CA ARG A 52 11.35 1.79 3.97
C ARG A 52 10.96 2.28 2.59
N ASP A 53 10.62 1.34 1.71
CA ASP A 53 10.25 1.64 0.34
C ASP A 53 9.42 0.50 -0.24
N LEU A 54 8.97 0.69 -1.46
CA LEU A 54 8.09 -0.28 -2.10
C LEU A 54 8.81 -1.58 -2.43
N ALA A 55 10.10 -1.51 -2.73
CA ALA A 55 10.90 -2.71 -3.00
C ALA A 55 10.96 -3.60 -1.76
N GLU A 56 11.13 -3.02 -0.59
CA GLU A 56 11.13 -3.78 0.66
C GLU A 56 9.76 -4.41 0.91
N MET A 57 8.69 -3.65 0.66
CA MET A 57 7.33 -4.18 0.81
C MET A 57 7.09 -5.39 -0.08
N ALA A 58 7.69 -5.40 -1.27
CA ALA A 58 7.52 -6.50 -2.20
C ALA A 58 8.12 -7.81 -1.68
N MET A 59 9.00 -7.74 -0.70
CA MET A 59 9.63 -8.91 -0.09
C MET A 59 8.80 -9.51 1.05
N LEU A 60 7.75 -8.81 1.46
CA LEU A 60 6.89 -9.23 2.56
C LEU A 60 5.65 -9.96 2.03
N PRO A 61 4.94 -10.70 2.91
CA PRO A 61 3.68 -11.34 2.49
C PRO A 61 2.68 -10.33 1.96
N GLY A 62 1.80 -10.77 1.07
CA GLY A 62 0.78 -9.90 0.49
C GLY A 62 0.85 -9.82 -1.01
N ARG A 63 1.91 -10.37 -1.60
CA ARG A 63 2.06 -10.48 -3.05
C ARG A 63 1.86 -9.12 -3.75
N LEU A 64 2.66 -8.14 -3.32
CA LEU A 64 2.65 -6.83 -3.98
C LEU A 64 3.00 -7.00 -5.45
N HIS A 65 2.14 -6.48 -6.34
CA HIS A 65 2.44 -6.52 -7.76
C HIS A 65 1.78 -5.35 -8.49
N PRO A 66 2.38 -4.92 -9.61
CA PRO A 66 1.79 -3.85 -10.41
C PRO A 66 0.59 -4.36 -11.19
N LEU A 67 -0.39 -3.48 -11.40
CA LEU A 67 -1.52 -3.77 -12.24
C LEU A 67 -1.23 -3.31 -13.66
N LEU A 68 -1.95 -3.89 -14.62
CA LEU A 68 -1.72 -3.65 -16.04
C LEU A 68 -2.94 -3.00 -16.69
N GLY A 69 -2.78 -2.61 -17.95
CA GLY A 69 -3.88 -2.05 -18.73
C GLY A 69 -4.37 -0.73 -18.17
N ASP A 70 -5.67 -0.62 -17.98
CA ASP A 70 -6.29 0.61 -17.51
C ASP A 70 -5.86 1.02 -16.12
N ARG A 71 -5.33 0.08 -15.34
CA ARG A 71 -4.86 0.35 -13.98
C ARG A 71 -3.34 0.45 -13.89
N SER A 72 -2.67 0.63 -15.01
CA SER A 72 -1.22 0.81 -15.02
C SER A 72 -0.82 1.95 -14.09
N GLY A 73 0.21 1.71 -13.27
CA GLY A 73 0.64 2.68 -12.25
C GLY A 73 0.11 2.39 -10.87
N GLU A 74 -0.91 1.53 -10.78
CA GLU A 74 -1.42 1.08 -9.48
C GLU A 74 -0.75 -0.23 -9.09
N PHE A 75 -0.72 -0.49 -7.78
CA PHE A 75 -0.20 -1.73 -7.21
C PHE A 75 -1.26 -2.39 -6.36
N SER A 76 -1.18 -3.70 -6.27
CA SER A 76 -2.15 -4.51 -5.52
C SER A 76 -1.46 -5.29 -4.41
N LEU A 77 -2.08 -5.33 -3.24
CA LEU A 77 -1.72 -6.22 -2.14
C LEU A 77 -2.91 -7.11 -1.83
N ASP A 78 -2.64 -8.38 -1.62
CA ASP A 78 -3.70 -9.33 -1.28
C ASP A 78 -4.25 -9.06 0.11
N LEU A 79 -5.56 -9.07 0.20
CA LEU A 79 -6.31 -9.14 1.46
C LEU A 79 -7.01 -10.50 1.51
N GLU A 80 -8.10 -10.60 2.24
CA GLU A 80 -8.91 -11.82 2.22
C GLU A 80 -9.57 -11.92 0.84
N HIS A 81 -9.34 -13.07 0.17
CA HIS A 81 -9.88 -13.29 -1.18
C HIS A 81 -11.39 -13.02 -1.21
N PRO A 82 -11.90 -12.34 -2.22
CA PRO A 82 -11.22 -11.87 -3.44
C PRO A 82 -10.71 -10.42 -3.37
N ASN A 83 -10.68 -9.82 -2.21
CA ASN A 83 -10.38 -8.41 -2.07
C ASN A 83 -8.88 -8.12 -2.14
N ARG A 84 -8.58 -6.93 -2.63
CA ARG A 84 -7.23 -6.40 -2.77
C ARG A 84 -7.17 -5.00 -2.21
N LEU A 85 -6.02 -4.64 -1.67
CA LEU A 85 -5.72 -3.27 -1.28
C LEU A 85 -4.94 -2.64 -2.42
N LEU A 86 -5.46 -1.55 -2.98
CA LEU A 86 -4.79 -0.88 -4.09
C LEU A 86 -4.09 0.37 -3.59
N LEU A 87 -2.94 0.65 -4.18
CA LEU A 87 -2.13 1.80 -3.82
C LEU A 87 -1.38 2.34 -5.03
N VAL A 88 -0.93 3.59 -4.93
CA VAL A 88 -0.11 4.24 -5.95
C VAL A 88 1.07 4.92 -5.27
N PRO A 89 2.19 5.09 -5.99
CA PRO A 89 3.27 5.95 -5.48
C PRO A 89 2.76 7.38 -5.29
N ALA A 90 3.14 8.00 -4.18
CA ALA A 90 2.71 9.36 -3.85
C ALA A 90 3.87 10.33 -3.97
N HIS A 91 4.44 10.40 -5.15
CA HIS A 91 5.54 11.29 -5.51
C HIS A 91 5.16 12.11 -6.72
N ASP A 92 5.68 13.31 -6.80
CA ASP A 92 5.49 14.17 -7.96
C ASP A 92 6.82 14.87 -8.29
N PRO A 93 7.55 14.36 -9.30
CA PRO A 93 7.19 13.25 -10.20
C PRO A 93 7.43 11.88 -9.55
N ILE A 94 6.78 10.86 -10.11
CA ILE A 94 7.00 9.48 -9.68
C ILE A 94 8.43 9.08 -10.08
N PRO A 95 9.22 8.49 -9.17
CA PRO A 95 10.57 8.07 -9.51
C PRO A 95 10.59 6.93 -10.52
N LEU A 96 11.35 7.11 -11.59
CA LEU A 96 11.43 6.14 -12.67
C LEU A 96 12.86 5.66 -12.85
N ARG A 97 12.98 4.42 -13.32
CA ARG A 97 14.26 3.87 -13.75
C ARG A 97 14.56 4.38 -15.16
N GLU A 98 15.78 4.12 -15.61
CA GLU A 98 16.20 4.51 -16.96
C GLU A 98 15.31 3.89 -18.04
N ASP A 99 14.77 2.70 -17.80
CA ASP A 99 13.92 2.00 -18.77
C ASP A 99 12.48 2.51 -18.75
N GLY A 100 12.16 3.50 -17.91
CA GLY A 100 10.82 4.08 -17.83
C GLY A 100 9.91 3.41 -16.81
N GLY A 101 10.33 2.30 -16.22
CA GLY A 101 9.56 1.65 -15.18
C GLY A 101 9.68 2.38 -13.85
N ILE A 102 8.71 2.17 -12.97
CA ILE A 102 8.75 2.79 -11.64
C ILE A 102 9.92 2.20 -10.85
N ASP A 103 10.69 3.07 -10.23
CA ASP A 103 11.82 2.66 -9.39
C ASP A 103 11.28 2.37 -7.98
N TRP A 104 10.98 1.11 -7.71
CA TRP A 104 10.37 0.69 -6.46
C TRP A 104 11.21 1.05 -5.24
N SER A 105 12.54 1.00 -5.37
CA SER A 105 13.41 1.30 -4.24
C SER A 105 13.45 2.79 -3.93
N ALA A 106 12.98 3.63 -4.83
CA ALA A 106 12.89 5.07 -4.61
C ALA A 106 11.48 5.52 -4.23
N VAL A 107 10.51 4.60 -4.18
CA VAL A 107 9.15 4.94 -3.75
C VAL A 107 9.12 4.84 -2.22
N THR A 108 9.08 5.98 -1.57
CA THR A 108 9.09 6.11 -0.11
C THR A 108 7.80 6.69 0.43
N ALA A 109 6.84 6.94 -0.44
CA ALA A 109 5.51 7.43 -0.07
C ALA A 109 4.47 6.79 -0.97
N ILE A 110 3.38 6.31 -0.40
CA ILE A 110 2.30 5.70 -1.17
C ILE A 110 0.96 6.24 -0.69
N GLU A 111 -0.02 6.17 -1.58
CA GLU A 111 -1.39 6.52 -1.26
C GLU A 111 -2.25 5.29 -1.47
N ILE A 112 -2.99 4.90 -0.44
CA ILE A 112 -3.97 3.82 -0.54
C ILE A 112 -5.21 4.40 -1.23
N THR A 113 -5.63 3.75 -2.31
CA THR A 113 -6.68 4.30 -3.16
C THR A 113 -8.03 3.62 -2.99
N GLU A 114 -8.04 2.31 -2.77
CA GLU A 114 -9.30 1.60 -2.55
C GLU A 114 -9.06 0.16 -2.09
N ILE A 115 -10.12 -0.46 -1.62
CA ILE A 115 -10.19 -1.90 -1.36
C ILE A 115 -11.22 -2.43 -2.33
N THR A 116 -10.83 -3.38 -3.18
CA THR A 116 -11.72 -3.85 -4.22
C THR A 116 -11.31 -5.25 -4.71
N ASP A 117 -12.14 -5.84 -5.55
CA ASP A 117 -11.87 -7.09 -6.25
C ASP A 117 -11.45 -6.74 -7.67
N THR A 118 -10.20 -7.01 -8.02
CA THR A 118 -9.67 -6.62 -9.33
C THR A 118 -9.68 -7.72 -10.37
N HIS A 119 -9.83 -8.96 -9.97
CA HIS A 119 -9.80 -10.11 -10.90
C HIS A 119 -8.55 -10.14 -11.77
N GLU A 120 -7.42 -9.82 -11.19
CA GLU A 120 -6.14 -9.86 -11.91
C GLU A 120 -5.53 -11.25 -11.89
#